data_9587d3adfaa38bfbb9762a2b40599b33
#
_entry.id   9587d3adfaa38bfbb9762a2b40599b33
#
_cell.length_a   1.000
_cell.length_b   1.000
_cell.length_c   1.000
_cell.angle_alpha   90.00
_cell.angle_beta   90.00
_cell.angle_gamma   90.00
#
_symmetry.space_group_name_H-M   'P 1'
#
loop_
_entity.id
_entity.type
_entity.pdbx_description
1 polymer ?
#
loop_
_entity_poly.entity_id
_entity_poly.type
_entity_poly.pdbx_seq_one_letter_code
_entity_poly.pdbx_strand_id
1 'polypeptide(L)'
;MQTNNIIIDNEIDSFSSKGSTDARMNQEVNVDLGKIKPAARNTYYKIKAQYAGIIEQTKMQYEQTKVKISELEADLSNIKEKLKSIEVMSVFKVVFYYTIPGLLYVVGDVMFSMELMVKGWGLGANSAFEQWTLAIAIGLAPFFVKHIIDRFFEPNLENGSAQVKKWLTAIYFGLGLLMIFSFCQIAYVRSIFFRFMNTDSGGGNIYDQLFDVYGGAIAASFILVALMFVIGGGFLLSISSRQFAKRKEFKTLTKSQKIKTDGLETNLESIAELKRQQVEIETLFKDWDNKDECIEHLENELKYAYKNGFTTELTSSLDSTSNHLSFDKIAEGKDNFHNFTKHLVDQYTMNKKGNLYNA
;
A
#
# COMPACT_ATOMS: atom_id res chain seq x y z
N MET A 1 24.29 20.86 -9.72
CA MET A 1 24.92 22.19 -9.89
C MET A 1 26.03 22.48 -8.88
N GLN A 2 25.86 22.22 -7.60
CA GLN A 2 26.97 22.38 -6.63
C GLN A 2 28.27 21.65 -7.02
N THR A 3 28.19 20.49 -7.67
CA THR A 3 29.37 19.70 -8.05
C THR A 3 30.22 20.32 -9.17
N ASN A 4 29.64 21.10 -10.10
CA ASN A 4 30.41 21.72 -11.18
C ASN A 4 31.18 22.95 -10.68
N ASN A 5 30.57 23.74 -9.80
CA ASN A 5 31.28 24.84 -9.16
C ASN A 5 32.45 24.28 -8.29
N ILE A 6 32.23 23.14 -7.60
CA ILE A 6 33.29 22.49 -6.82
C ILE A 6 34.47 22.05 -7.71
N ILE A 7 34.25 21.58 -8.94
CA ILE A 7 35.34 21.20 -9.85
C ILE A 7 36.12 22.41 -10.31
N ILE A 8 35.42 23.49 -10.71
CA ILE A 8 36.02 24.74 -11.14
C ILE A 8 36.76 25.39 -9.97
N ASP A 9 36.12 25.47 -8.81
CA ASP A 9 36.68 26.06 -7.60
C ASP A 9 37.94 25.30 -7.14
N ASN A 10 37.92 23.97 -7.13
CA ASN A 10 39.07 23.17 -6.80
C ASN A 10 40.26 23.38 -7.75
N GLU A 11 40.02 23.51 -9.06
CA GLU A 11 41.07 23.81 -10.01
C GLU A 11 41.58 25.27 -9.86
N ILE A 12 40.70 26.22 -9.62
CA ILE A 12 41.04 27.61 -9.31
C ILE A 12 41.93 27.67 -8.07
N ASP A 13 41.54 27.01 -6.98
CA ASP A 13 42.26 26.98 -5.72
C ASP A 13 43.66 26.31 -5.92
N SER A 14 43.70 25.23 -6.69
CA SER A 14 44.96 24.56 -7.04
C SER A 14 45.92 25.47 -7.78
N PHE A 15 45.45 26.23 -8.77
CA PHE A 15 46.30 27.17 -9.51
C PHE A 15 46.65 28.40 -8.71
N SER A 16 45.77 28.89 -7.85
CA SER A 16 46.07 29.99 -6.91
C SER A 16 47.17 29.57 -5.91
N SER A 17 47.03 28.40 -5.29
CA SER A 17 48.03 27.82 -4.38
C SER A 17 49.39 27.60 -5.10
N LYS A 18 49.37 27.21 -6.34
CA LYS A 18 50.55 27.03 -7.15
C LYS A 18 51.25 28.35 -7.47
N GLY A 19 50.46 29.37 -7.83
CA GLY A 19 50.97 30.75 -8.01
C GLY A 19 51.72 31.23 -6.75
N SER A 20 51.12 31.05 -5.56
CA SER A 20 51.74 31.39 -4.27
C SER A 20 53.05 30.60 -4.03
N THR A 21 53.06 29.33 -4.39
CA THR A 21 54.27 28.47 -4.24
C THR A 21 55.41 28.93 -5.17
N ASP A 22 55.09 29.22 -6.44
CA ASP A 22 56.05 29.68 -7.39
C ASP A 22 56.61 31.06 -7.03
N ALA A 23 55.80 31.95 -6.46
CA ALA A 23 56.25 33.22 -5.92
C ALA A 23 57.22 33.04 -4.76
N ARG A 24 56.98 32.11 -3.85
CA ARG A 24 57.91 31.76 -2.75
C ARG A 24 59.27 31.25 -3.21
N MET A 25 59.24 30.53 -4.37
CA MET A 25 60.44 29.96 -4.95
C MET A 25 61.19 30.95 -5.86
N ASN A 26 60.76 32.23 -5.93
CA ASN A 26 61.32 33.25 -6.87
C ASN A 26 61.33 32.81 -8.32
N GLN A 27 60.35 32.00 -8.75
CA GLN A 27 60.22 31.59 -10.14
C GLN A 27 59.52 32.67 -10.96
N GLU A 28 59.86 32.76 -12.25
CA GLU A 28 59.21 33.68 -13.16
C GLU A 28 57.75 33.27 -13.45
N VAL A 29 56.84 34.23 -13.52
CA VAL A 29 55.39 34.07 -13.77
C VAL A 29 55.07 33.21 -15.00
N ASN A 30 55.99 33.06 -15.92
CA ASN A 30 55.78 32.37 -17.23
C ASN A 30 56.01 30.85 -17.20
N VAL A 31 56.59 30.31 -16.14
CA VAL A 31 57.04 28.90 -16.15
C VAL A 31 55.90 27.90 -16.21
N ASP A 32 54.75 28.22 -15.64
CA ASP A 32 53.61 27.28 -15.54
C ASP A 32 52.38 27.60 -16.40
N LEU A 33 52.39 28.72 -17.15
CA LEU A 33 51.30 29.11 -18.05
C LEU A 33 51.03 28.02 -19.13
N GLY A 34 52.06 27.25 -19.53
CA GLY A 34 51.93 26.13 -20.46
C GLY A 34 51.09 24.95 -19.95
N LYS A 35 50.90 24.86 -18.61
CA LYS A 35 50.07 23.78 -18.00
C LYS A 35 48.62 24.17 -17.85
N ILE A 36 48.29 25.45 -17.96
CA ILE A 36 46.93 25.99 -17.77
C ILE A 36 45.99 25.51 -18.87
N LYS A 37 46.41 25.55 -20.14
CA LYS A 37 45.62 25.12 -21.27
C LYS A 37 45.20 23.65 -21.23
N PRO A 38 46.14 22.70 -20.93
CA PRO A 38 45.75 21.29 -20.69
C PRO A 38 44.82 21.12 -19.50
N ALA A 39 45.00 21.86 -18.42
CA ALA A 39 44.12 21.82 -17.26
C ALA A 39 42.70 22.32 -17.61
N ALA A 40 42.57 23.49 -18.24
CA ALA A 40 41.29 24.01 -18.72
C ALA A 40 40.54 23.01 -19.62
N ARG A 41 41.29 22.37 -20.56
CA ARG A 41 40.72 21.31 -21.41
C ARG A 41 40.23 20.11 -20.61
N ASN A 42 41.01 19.65 -19.64
CA ASN A 42 40.61 18.53 -18.77
C ASN A 42 39.38 18.87 -17.94
N THR A 43 39.30 20.08 -17.36
CA THR A 43 38.16 20.57 -16.61
C THR A 43 36.91 20.66 -17.47
N TYR A 44 37.00 21.17 -18.71
CA TYR A 44 35.92 21.14 -19.67
C TYR A 44 35.35 19.74 -19.90
N TYR A 45 36.20 18.75 -20.15
CA TYR A 45 35.74 17.37 -20.38
C TYR A 45 35.14 16.73 -19.14
N LYS A 46 35.68 17.01 -17.94
CA LYS A 46 35.10 16.54 -16.69
C LYS A 46 33.66 17.09 -16.50
N ILE A 47 33.49 18.38 -16.73
CA ILE A 47 32.16 19.05 -16.60
C ILE A 47 31.19 18.49 -17.65
N LYS A 48 31.63 18.38 -18.91
CA LYS A 48 30.77 17.82 -19.98
C LYS A 48 30.35 16.35 -19.71
N ALA A 49 31.24 15.54 -19.17
CA ALA A 49 30.93 14.17 -18.78
C ALA A 49 29.91 14.11 -17.59
N GLN A 50 30.03 15.01 -16.64
CA GLN A 50 29.06 15.10 -15.53
C GLN A 50 27.66 15.48 -16.01
N TYR A 51 27.52 16.49 -16.87
CA TYR A 51 26.23 16.85 -17.44
C TYR A 51 25.61 15.70 -18.22
N ALA A 52 26.40 15.01 -19.05
CA ALA A 52 25.92 13.84 -19.78
C ALA A 52 25.43 12.74 -18.82
N GLY A 53 26.15 12.47 -17.74
CA GLY A 53 25.73 11.51 -16.71
C GLY A 53 24.45 11.90 -16.00
N ILE A 54 24.27 13.18 -15.65
CA ILE A 54 23.06 13.69 -15.01
C ILE A 54 21.85 13.59 -15.96
N ILE A 55 22.02 13.93 -17.23
CA ILE A 55 20.98 13.80 -18.25
C ILE A 55 20.53 12.35 -18.38
N GLU A 56 21.48 11.43 -18.47
CA GLU A 56 21.17 9.98 -18.58
C GLU A 56 20.45 9.46 -17.33
N GLN A 57 20.91 9.84 -16.14
CA GLN A 57 20.26 9.48 -14.88
C GLN A 57 18.84 10.02 -14.80
N THR A 58 18.62 11.27 -15.18
CA THR A 58 17.27 11.89 -15.18
C THR A 58 16.35 11.18 -16.19
N LYS A 59 16.86 10.82 -17.36
CA LYS A 59 16.11 10.03 -18.35
C LYS A 59 15.73 8.65 -17.81
N MET A 60 16.65 7.95 -17.15
CA MET A 60 16.35 6.65 -16.53
C MET A 60 15.26 6.78 -15.44
N GLN A 61 15.35 7.79 -14.59
CA GLN A 61 14.33 8.04 -13.55
C GLN A 61 12.97 8.36 -14.17
N TYR A 62 12.93 9.15 -15.24
CA TYR A 62 11.71 9.46 -15.98
C TYR A 62 11.06 8.18 -16.53
N GLU A 63 11.79 7.31 -17.20
CA GLU A 63 11.27 6.05 -17.75
C GLU A 63 10.81 5.09 -16.64
N GLN A 64 11.54 4.98 -15.54
CA GLN A 64 11.14 4.17 -14.39
C GLN A 64 9.84 4.67 -13.77
N THR A 65 9.69 5.99 -13.62
CA THR A 65 8.46 6.58 -13.07
C THR A 65 7.28 6.38 -14.03
N LYS A 66 7.50 6.46 -15.34
CA LYS A 66 6.48 6.17 -16.36
C LYS A 66 5.99 4.73 -16.31
N VAL A 67 6.88 3.76 -16.11
CA VAL A 67 6.50 2.34 -15.92
C VAL A 67 5.64 2.19 -14.65
N LYS A 68 6.03 2.79 -13.53
CA LYS A 68 5.23 2.76 -12.29
C LYS A 68 3.84 3.34 -12.47
N ILE A 69 3.70 4.44 -13.22
CA ILE A 69 2.40 5.02 -13.55
C ILE A 69 1.54 4.03 -14.31
N SER A 70 2.10 3.39 -15.35
CA SER A 70 1.36 2.39 -16.14
C SER A 70 0.90 1.20 -15.29
N GLU A 71 1.72 0.72 -14.36
CA GLU A 71 1.36 -0.34 -13.42
C GLU A 71 0.24 0.11 -12.46
N LEU A 72 0.32 1.34 -11.93
CA LEU A 72 -0.72 1.89 -11.05
C LEU A 72 -2.06 2.09 -11.80
N GLU A 73 -2.04 2.51 -13.05
CA GLU A 73 -3.24 2.65 -13.88
C GLU A 73 -3.89 1.29 -14.17
N ALA A 74 -3.10 0.26 -14.49
CA ALA A 74 -3.59 -1.09 -14.68
C ALA A 74 -4.23 -1.65 -13.41
N ASP A 75 -3.57 -1.46 -12.26
CA ASP A 75 -4.07 -1.87 -10.96
C ASP A 75 -5.37 -1.14 -10.58
N LEU A 76 -5.43 0.18 -10.82
CA LEU A 76 -6.64 0.96 -10.58
C LEU A 76 -7.81 0.51 -11.46
N SER A 77 -7.54 0.15 -12.72
CA SER A 77 -8.54 -0.41 -13.62
C SER A 77 -9.09 -1.73 -13.08
N ASN A 78 -8.22 -2.64 -12.65
CA ASN A 78 -8.61 -3.92 -12.05
C ASN A 78 -9.42 -3.74 -10.74
N ILE A 79 -9.03 -2.78 -9.89
CA ILE A 79 -9.76 -2.48 -8.66
C ILE A 79 -11.14 -1.90 -8.98
N LYS A 80 -11.25 -1.00 -9.95
CA LYS A 80 -12.53 -0.42 -10.39
C LYS A 80 -13.47 -1.49 -10.94
N GLU A 81 -12.96 -2.44 -11.71
CA GLU A 81 -13.73 -3.55 -12.24
C GLU A 81 -14.25 -4.45 -11.11
N LYS A 82 -13.39 -4.83 -10.17
CA LYS A 82 -13.79 -5.60 -8.99
C LYS A 82 -14.82 -4.86 -8.14
N LEU A 83 -14.66 -3.56 -7.92
CA LEU A 83 -15.63 -2.76 -7.17
C LEU A 83 -17.00 -2.71 -7.86
N LYS A 84 -17.06 -2.69 -9.21
CA LYS A 84 -18.31 -2.75 -9.96
C LYS A 84 -18.99 -4.11 -9.85
N SER A 85 -18.24 -5.20 -9.73
CA SER A 85 -18.77 -6.56 -9.62
C SER A 85 -19.31 -6.89 -8.24
N ILE A 86 -18.93 -6.15 -7.19
CA ILE A 86 -19.36 -6.41 -5.82
C ILE A 86 -20.63 -5.63 -5.50
N GLU A 87 -21.76 -6.35 -5.53
CA GLU A 87 -23.02 -5.81 -4.99
C GLU A 87 -23.03 -5.89 -3.48
N VAL A 88 -23.01 -4.73 -2.81
CA VAL A 88 -23.03 -4.61 -1.35
C VAL A 88 -24.37 -4.11 -0.87
N MET A 89 -25.07 -4.95 -0.12
CA MET A 89 -26.29 -4.53 0.57
C MET A 89 -25.98 -3.57 1.73
N SER A 90 -26.93 -2.67 2.06
CA SER A 90 -26.77 -1.82 3.25
C SER A 90 -26.74 -2.68 4.53
N VAL A 91 -25.98 -2.26 5.55
CA VAL A 91 -25.89 -2.97 6.85
C VAL A 91 -27.26 -3.18 7.45
N PHE A 92 -28.09 -2.15 7.41
CA PHE A 92 -29.44 -2.20 7.95
C PHE A 92 -30.26 -3.33 7.29
N LYS A 93 -30.22 -3.44 5.95
CA LYS A 93 -30.92 -4.52 5.24
C LYS A 93 -30.37 -5.90 5.61
N VAL A 94 -29.03 -6.04 5.69
CA VAL A 94 -28.43 -7.33 6.07
C VAL A 94 -28.82 -7.74 7.49
N VAL A 95 -28.75 -6.82 8.45
CA VAL A 95 -29.09 -7.10 9.83
C VAL A 95 -30.58 -7.40 9.97
N PHE A 96 -31.44 -6.55 9.41
CA PHE A 96 -32.87 -6.66 9.61
C PHE A 96 -33.52 -7.85 8.87
N TYR A 97 -33.10 -8.11 7.61
CA TYR A 97 -33.71 -9.18 6.81
C TYR A 97 -33.04 -10.54 6.96
N TYR A 98 -31.77 -10.60 7.37
CA TYR A 98 -31.05 -11.87 7.43
C TYR A 98 -30.51 -12.19 8.81
N THR A 99 -29.86 -11.24 9.52
CA THR A 99 -29.22 -11.54 10.81
C THR A 99 -30.25 -11.76 11.90
N ILE A 100 -31.17 -10.80 12.09
CA ILE A 100 -32.20 -10.90 13.15
C ILE A 100 -33.12 -12.11 12.96
N PRO A 101 -33.74 -12.33 11.80
CA PRO A 101 -34.55 -13.52 11.58
C PRO A 101 -33.75 -14.81 11.73
N GLY A 102 -32.51 -14.86 11.22
CA GLY A 102 -31.64 -16.03 11.37
C GLY A 102 -31.35 -16.35 12.84
N LEU A 103 -31.05 -15.33 13.66
CA LEU A 103 -30.88 -15.50 15.10
C LEU A 103 -32.15 -15.92 15.82
N LEU A 104 -33.32 -15.36 15.43
CA LEU A 104 -34.59 -15.79 16.01
C LEU A 104 -34.87 -17.26 15.74
N TYR A 105 -34.56 -17.79 14.57
CA TYR A 105 -34.67 -19.21 14.28
C TYR A 105 -33.75 -20.05 15.18
N VAL A 106 -32.49 -19.64 15.38
CA VAL A 106 -31.54 -20.35 16.27
C VAL A 106 -32.02 -20.29 17.72
N VAL A 107 -32.44 -19.13 18.20
CA VAL A 107 -32.98 -18.99 19.58
C VAL A 107 -34.23 -19.83 19.75
N GLY A 108 -35.13 -19.84 18.77
CA GLY A 108 -36.32 -20.69 18.80
C GLY A 108 -35.96 -22.19 18.91
N ASP A 109 -35.02 -22.66 18.15
CA ASP A 109 -34.58 -24.07 18.22
C ASP A 109 -33.90 -24.41 19.55
N VAL A 110 -33.05 -23.50 20.08
CA VAL A 110 -32.41 -23.65 21.39
C VAL A 110 -33.49 -23.71 22.50
N MET A 111 -34.45 -22.77 22.50
CA MET A 111 -35.51 -22.77 23.51
C MET A 111 -36.38 -24.05 23.45
N PHE A 112 -36.74 -24.47 22.25
CA PHE A 112 -37.50 -25.70 22.05
C PHE A 112 -36.71 -26.94 22.47
N SER A 113 -35.42 -26.98 22.17
CA SER A 113 -34.50 -28.07 22.62
C SER A 113 -34.35 -28.11 24.12
N MET A 114 -34.24 -26.93 24.76
CA MET A 114 -34.11 -26.79 26.21
C MET A 114 -35.31 -27.39 26.93
N GLU A 115 -36.55 -27.05 26.51
CA GLU A 115 -37.77 -27.60 27.13
C GLU A 115 -37.85 -29.13 27.06
N LEU A 116 -37.46 -29.69 25.92
CA LEU A 116 -37.42 -31.13 25.71
C LEU A 116 -36.40 -31.84 26.57
N MET A 117 -35.20 -31.28 26.72
CA MET A 117 -34.14 -31.86 27.53
C MET A 117 -34.47 -31.84 29.02
N VAL A 118 -35.02 -30.73 29.51
CA VAL A 118 -35.43 -30.60 30.91
C VAL A 118 -36.53 -31.61 31.26
N LYS A 119 -37.52 -31.74 30.40
CA LYS A 119 -38.70 -32.58 30.68
C LYS A 119 -38.51 -34.03 30.18
N GLY A 120 -37.78 -34.21 29.05
CA GLY A 120 -37.70 -35.53 28.39
C GLY A 120 -36.60 -36.45 28.88
N TRP A 121 -35.47 -35.92 29.29
CA TRP A 121 -34.32 -36.73 29.69
C TRP A 121 -34.08 -36.74 31.19
N GLY A 122 -34.97 -36.11 31.98
CA GLY A 122 -34.84 -36.10 33.43
C GLY A 122 -33.58 -35.37 33.93
N LEU A 123 -32.87 -34.65 33.07
CA LEU A 123 -31.66 -33.91 33.43
C LEU A 123 -31.97 -32.68 34.30
N GLY A 124 -33.24 -32.54 34.69
CA GLY A 124 -33.75 -31.38 35.39
C GLY A 124 -33.30 -31.17 36.83
N ALA A 125 -32.68 -32.14 37.44
CA ALA A 125 -32.45 -32.06 38.88
C ALA A 125 -31.08 -31.48 39.28
N ASN A 126 -30.01 -31.56 38.44
CA ASN A 126 -28.65 -31.36 38.94
C ASN A 126 -27.81 -30.26 38.29
N SER A 127 -28.13 -29.73 37.12
CA SER A 127 -27.44 -28.52 36.62
C SER A 127 -28.17 -27.86 35.46
N ALA A 128 -28.76 -26.70 35.71
CA ALA A 128 -29.31 -25.82 34.67
C ALA A 128 -28.24 -25.45 33.60
N PHE A 129 -26.99 -25.40 34.01
CA PHE A 129 -25.85 -25.11 33.14
C PHE A 129 -25.63 -26.16 32.05
N GLU A 130 -25.67 -27.46 32.42
CA GLU A 130 -25.51 -28.56 31.44
C GLU A 130 -26.63 -28.58 30.42
N GLN A 131 -27.88 -28.34 30.88
CA GLN A 131 -29.03 -28.28 30.01
C GLN A 131 -28.94 -27.16 28.98
N TRP A 132 -28.58 -25.96 29.42
CA TRP A 132 -28.38 -24.82 28.55
C TRP A 132 -27.21 -25.07 27.58
N THR A 133 -26.11 -25.62 28.08
CA THR A 133 -24.93 -25.91 27.22
C THR A 133 -25.26 -26.92 26.12
N LEU A 134 -25.99 -27.96 26.45
CA LEU A 134 -26.39 -28.97 25.48
C LEU A 134 -27.43 -28.45 24.49
N ALA A 135 -28.42 -27.67 24.95
CA ALA A 135 -29.41 -27.04 24.08
C ALA A 135 -28.78 -26.07 23.11
N ILE A 136 -27.83 -25.25 23.57
CA ILE A 136 -27.06 -24.33 22.74
C ILE A 136 -26.20 -25.10 21.74
N ALA A 137 -25.52 -26.17 22.17
CA ALA A 137 -24.69 -27.00 21.29
C ALA A 137 -25.53 -27.60 20.15
N ILE A 138 -26.70 -28.16 20.46
CA ILE A 138 -27.60 -28.71 19.44
C ILE A 138 -28.17 -27.62 18.53
N GLY A 139 -28.62 -26.48 19.06
CA GLY A 139 -29.19 -25.41 18.27
C GLY A 139 -28.14 -24.72 17.37
N LEU A 140 -26.87 -24.65 17.80
CA LEU A 140 -25.79 -24.05 17.02
C LEU A 140 -25.07 -25.07 16.11
N ALA A 141 -25.18 -26.37 16.35
CA ALA A 141 -24.47 -27.39 15.56
C ALA A 141 -24.68 -27.25 14.04
N PRO A 142 -25.91 -27.04 13.52
CA PRO A 142 -26.13 -26.85 12.09
C PRO A 142 -25.39 -25.64 11.52
N PHE A 143 -25.34 -24.55 12.30
CA PHE A 143 -24.63 -23.34 11.90
C PHE A 143 -23.13 -23.54 11.81
N PHE A 144 -22.52 -24.23 12.80
CA PHE A 144 -21.10 -24.56 12.78
C PHE A 144 -20.75 -25.50 11.64
N VAL A 145 -21.54 -26.54 11.43
CA VAL A 145 -21.31 -27.50 10.33
C VAL A 145 -21.40 -26.78 8.98
N LYS A 146 -22.42 -25.95 8.79
CA LYS A 146 -22.55 -25.16 7.56
C LYS A 146 -21.38 -24.19 7.38
N HIS A 147 -20.94 -23.50 8.43
CA HIS A 147 -19.81 -22.59 8.37
C HIS A 147 -18.51 -23.32 7.99
N ILE A 148 -18.28 -24.51 8.55
CA ILE A 148 -17.14 -25.36 8.18
C ILE A 148 -17.24 -25.78 6.71
N ILE A 149 -18.42 -26.20 6.25
CA ILE A 149 -18.67 -26.55 4.86
C ILE A 149 -18.37 -25.38 3.92
N ASP A 150 -18.94 -24.20 4.17
CA ASP A 150 -18.76 -23.00 3.33
C ASP A 150 -17.28 -22.56 3.31
N ARG A 151 -16.55 -22.74 4.40
CA ARG A 151 -15.16 -22.30 4.51
C ARG A 151 -14.16 -23.25 3.85
N PHE A 152 -14.36 -24.56 4.01
CA PHE A 152 -13.40 -25.57 3.54
C PHE A 152 -13.79 -26.17 2.18
N PHE A 153 -15.06 -26.32 1.90
CA PHE A 153 -15.52 -27.00 0.70
C PHE A 153 -15.75 -26.04 -0.46
N GLU A 154 -16.34 -24.86 -0.23
CA GLU A 154 -16.71 -23.92 -1.31
C GLU A 154 -15.49 -23.45 -2.12
N PRO A 155 -14.34 -23.02 -1.51
CA PRO A 155 -13.16 -22.62 -2.26
C PRO A 155 -12.54 -23.76 -3.08
N ASN A 156 -12.59 -25.00 -2.55
CA ASN A 156 -12.06 -26.18 -3.24
C ASN A 156 -12.98 -26.67 -4.35
N LEU A 157 -14.29 -26.43 -4.24
CA LEU A 157 -15.25 -26.67 -5.30
C LEU A 157 -15.07 -25.71 -6.49
N GLU A 158 -14.71 -24.46 -6.20
CA GLU A 158 -14.49 -23.45 -7.27
C GLU A 158 -13.15 -23.67 -8.00
N ASN A 159 -12.07 -23.92 -7.25
CA ASN A 159 -10.71 -23.91 -7.77
C ASN A 159 -10.08 -25.32 -7.97
N GLY A 160 -10.76 -26.38 -7.53
CA GLY A 160 -10.24 -27.74 -7.60
C GLY A 160 -10.29 -28.36 -9.01
N SER A 161 -9.48 -29.42 -9.23
CA SER A 161 -9.56 -30.24 -10.46
C SER A 161 -10.92 -30.91 -10.59
N ALA A 162 -11.32 -31.31 -11.81
CA ALA A 162 -12.61 -31.93 -12.09
C ALA A 162 -12.87 -33.17 -11.22
N GLN A 163 -11.82 -33.93 -10.88
CA GLN A 163 -11.90 -35.12 -10.03
C GLN A 163 -12.13 -34.76 -8.57
N VAL A 164 -11.42 -33.74 -8.07
CA VAL A 164 -11.60 -33.19 -6.71
C VAL A 164 -13.00 -32.62 -6.54
N LYS A 165 -13.50 -31.90 -7.53
CA LYS A 165 -14.88 -31.34 -7.53
C LYS A 165 -15.92 -32.43 -7.40
N LYS A 166 -15.82 -33.54 -8.15
CA LYS A 166 -16.76 -34.67 -8.04
C LYS A 166 -16.76 -35.30 -6.66
N TRP A 167 -15.57 -35.56 -6.09
CA TRP A 167 -15.45 -36.13 -4.75
C TRP A 167 -16.00 -35.19 -3.67
N LEU A 168 -15.65 -33.92 -3.72
CA LEU A 168 -16.14 -32.92 -2.78
C LEU A 168 -17.66 -32.75 -2.87
N THR A 169 -18.23 -32.76 -4.08
CA THR A 169 -19.68 -32.69 -4.27
C THR A 169 -20.36 -33.92 -3.67
N ALA A 170 -19.80 -35.12 -3.86
CA ALA A 170 -20.35 -36.36 -3.28
C ALA A 170 -20.30 -36.32 -1.75
N ILE A 171 -19.17 -35.85 -1.15
CA ILE A 171 -19.01 -35.71 0.31
C ILE A 171 -20.00 -34.65 0.83
N TYR A 172 -20.14 -33.51 0.13
CA TYR A 172 -21.07 -32.45 0.51
C TYR A 172 -22.51 -32.94 0.53
N PHE A 173 -22.90 -33.70 -0.51
CA PHE A 173 -24.23 -34.30 -0.59
C PHE A 173 -24.45 -35.36 0.51
N GLY A 174 -23.47 -36.21 0.79
CA GLY A 174 -23.52 -37.19 1.83
C GLY A 174 -23.64 -36.59 3.23
N LEU A 175 -22.84 -35.55 3.53
CA LEU A 175 -22.95 -34.78 4.78
C LEU A 175 -24.31 -34.07 4.90
N GLY A 176 -24.84 -33.51 3.82
CA GLY A 176 -26.16 -32.90 3.78
C GLY A 176 -27.26 -33.90 4.12
N LEU A 177 -27.23 -35.10 3.53
CA LEU A 177 -28.19 -36.19 3.83
C LEU A 177 -28.06 -36.68 5.28
N LEU A 178 -26.83 -36.86 5.78
CA LEU A 178 -26.59 -37.27 7.15
C LEU A 178 -27.12 -36.23 8.16
N MET A 179 -26.93 -34.93 7.87
CA MET A 179 -27.52 -33.87 8.67
C MET A 179 -29.04 -33.91 8.67
N ILE A 180 -29.68 -33.98 7.50
CA ILE A 180 -31.14 -34.09 7.39
C ILE A 180 -31.65 -35.27 8.17
N PHE A 181 -31.02 -36.46 8.02
CA PHE A 181 -31.37 -37.65 8.78
C PHE A 181 -31.27 -37.45 10.28
N SER A 182 -30.14 -36.87 10.76
CA SER A 182 -29.94 -36.59 12.19
C SER A 182 -31.03 -35.65 12.75
N PHE A 183 -31.39 -34.60 12.00
CA PHE A 183 -32.45 -33.68 12.40
C PHE A 183 -33.84 -34.33 12.38
N CYS A 184 -34.11 -35.16 11.41
CA CYS A 184 -35.36 -35.95 11.39
C CYS A 184 -35.44 -36.88 12.62
N GLN A 185 -34.34 -37.53 13.01
CA GLN A 185 -34.28 -38.35 14.22
C GLN A 185 -34.52 -37.54 15.49
N ILE A 186 -33.86 -36.38 15.64
CA ILE A 186 -34.06 -35.48 16.78
C ILE A 186 -35.52 -35.00 16.83
N ALA A 187 -36.11 -34.59 15.71
CA ALA A 187 -37.48 -34.13 15.62
C ALA A 187 -38.48 -35.25 15.94
N TYR A 188 -38.20 -36.49 15.48
CA TYR A 188 -39.00 -37.65 15.80
C TYR A 188 -38.96 -37.98 17.29
N VAL A 189 -37.79 -37.98 17.90
CA VAL A 189 -37.62 -38.16 19.35
C VAL A 189 -38.37 -37.05 20.10
N ARG A 190 -38.28 -35.81 19.67
CA ARG A 190 -39.04 -34.68 20.22
C ARG A 190 -40.56 -34.94 20.18
N SER A 191 -41.08 -35.47 19.10
CA SER A 191 -42.52 -35.76 18.97
C SER A 191 -42.98 -36.82 19.98
N ILE A 192 -42.16 -37.86 20.21
CA ILE A 192 -42.43 -38.89 21.22
C ILE A 192 -42.44 -38.32 22.65
N PHE A 193 -41.44 -37.52 22.97
CA PHE A 193 -41.39 -36.86 24.29
C PHE A 193 -42.53 -35.88 24.51
N PHE A 194 -42.96 -35.16 23.50
CA PHE A 194 -44.12 -34.30 23.59
C PHE A 194 -45.41 -35.07 23.94
N ARG A 195 -45.53 -36.27 23.41
CA ARG A 195 -46.62 -37.20 23.80
C ARG A 195 -46.58 -37.53 25.29
N PHE A 196 -45.42 -37.98 25.80
CA PHE A 196 -45.29 -38.37 27.22
C PHE A 196 -45.55 -37.18 28.17
N MET A 197 -45.12 -36.00 27.85
CA MET A 197 -45.29 -34.84 28.71
C MET A 197 -46.74 -34.42 28.88
N ASN A 198 -47.57 -34.60 27.87
CA ASN A 198 -48.98 -34.19 27.92
C ASN A 198 -49.86 -35.29 28.55
N THR A 199 -49.37 -36.51 28.66
CA THR A 199 -50.08 -37.65 29.28
C THR A 199 -50.02 -37.57 30.82
N ASP A 200 -48.89 -37.09 31.39
CA ASP A 200 -48.70 -37.00 32.86
C ASP A 200 -49.43 -35.85 33.55
N SER A 201 -49.95 -34.85 32.82
CA SER A 201 -50.58 -33.67 33.40
C SER A 201 -52.07 -33.84 33.76
N GLY A 202 -52.55 -35.04 33.94
CA GLY A 202 -53.91 -35.31 34.49
C GLY A 202 -55.10 -34.96 33.57
N GLY A 203 -54.81 -34.45 32.37
CA GLY A 203 -55.78 -34.16 31.36
C GLY A 203 -55.80 -35.19 30.22
N GLY A 204 -55.51 -36.40 30.52
CA GLY A 204 -55.04 -37.49 29.69
C GLY A 204 -55.82 -37.95 28.46
N ASN A 205 -56.79 -37.23 28.02
CA ASN A 205 -57.62 -37.83 26.96
C ASN A 205 -57.57 -37.14 25.58
N ILE A 206 -57.31 -35.90 25.51
CA ILE A 206 -57.37 -35.23 24.20
C ILE A 206 -56.09 -35.41 23.42
N TYR A 207 -54.94 -35.33 24.07
CA TYR A 207 -53.63 -35.45 23.38
C TYR A 207 -53.30 -36.89 23.03
N ASP A 208 -53.68 -37.88 23.86
CA ASP A 208 -53.52 -39.29 23.54
C ASP A 208 -54.41 -39.70 22.37
N GLN A 209 -55.67 -39.29 22.34
CA GLN A 209 -56.56 -39.51 21.23
C GLN A 209 -56.07 -38.83 19.94
N LEU A 210 -55.54 -37.62 20.03
CA LEU A 210 -54.92 -36.95 18.89
C LEU A 210 -53.67 -37.66 18.38
N PHE A 211 -52.83 -38.20 19.25
CA PHE A 211 -51.66 -38.98 18.87
C PHE A 211 -52.02 -40.34 18.28
N ASP A 212 -53.04 -40.98 18.78
CA ASP A 212 -53.50 -42.27 18.22
C ASP A 212 -54.07 -42.13 16.82
N VAL A 213 -54.78 -41.03 16.56
CA VAL A 213 -55.38 -40.76 15.23
C VAL A 213 -54.42 -40.00 14.32
N TYR A 214 -53.67 -39.03 14.84
CA TYR A 214 -52.86 -38.13 14.05
C TYR A 214 -51.36 -38.20 14.36
N GLY A 215 -50.90 -39.20 15.07
CA GLY A 215 -49.50 -39.28 15.56
C GLY A 215 -48.45 -39.12 14.45
N GLY A 216 -48.72 -39.70 13.30
CA GLY A 216 -47.84 -39.53 12.12
C GLY A 216 -47.81 -38.09 11.59
N ALA A 217 -48.98 -37.39 11.60
CA ALA A 217 -49.05 -36.02 11.16
C ALA A 217 -48.37 -35.08 12.16
N ILE A 218 -48.52 -35.36 13.47
CA ILE A 218 -47.84 -34.58 14.53
C ILE A 218 -46.33 -34.76 14.42
N ALA A 219 -45.82 -36.01 14.27
CA ALA A 219 -44.40 -36.25 14.07
C ALA A 219 -43.85 -35.55 12.81
N ALA A 220 -44.60 -35.63 11.72
CA ALA A 220 -44.24 -34.93 10.46
C ALA A 220 -44.19 -33.42 10.65
N SER A 221 -45.10 -32.83 11.42
CA SER A 221 -45.10 -31.38 11.74
C SER A 221 -43.87 -30.97 12.55
N PHE A 222 -43.48 -31.76 13.56
CA PHE A 222 -42.22 -31.54 14.30
C PHE A 222 -40.99 -31.63 13.43
N ILE A 223 -40.92 -32.58 12.50
CA ILE A 223 -39.85 -32.71 11.53
C ILE A 223 -39.79 -31.48 10.61
N LEU A 224 -40.95 -31.05 10.10
CA LEU A 224 -41.06 -29.87 9.24
C LEU A 224 -40.61 -28.59 9.96
N VAL A 225 -41.03 -28.38 11.19
CA VAL A 225 -40.65 -27.24 12.02
C VAL A 225 -39.14 -27.25 12.29
N ALA A 226 -38.58 -28.40 12.66
CA ALA A 226 -37.14 -28.54 12.89
C ALA A 226 -36.34 -28.24 11.63
N LEU A 227 -36.78 -28.76 10.48
CA LEU A 227 -36.14 -28.47 9.17
C LEU A 227 -36.24 -26.98 8.82
N MET A 228 -37.38 -26.32 9.08
CA MET A 228 -37.53 -24.88 8.87
C MET A 228 -36.55 -24.08 9.74
N PHE A 229 -36.37 -24.44 11.01
CA PHE A 229 -35.43 -23.76 11.90
C PHE A 229 -33.99 -23.94 11.39
N VAL A 230 -33.59 -25.14 11.06
CA VAL A 230 -32.21 -25.45 10.62
C VAL A 230 -31.91 -24.83 9.27
N ILE A 231 -32.76 -25.09 8.27
CA ILE A 231 -32.55 -24.60 6.89
C ILE A 231 -32.73 -23.08 6.86
N GLY A 232 -33.80 -22.56 7.45
CA GLY A 232 -34.10 -21.15 7.45
C GLY A 232 -33.04 -20.34 8.21
N GLY A 233 -32.76 -20.70 9.45
CA GLY A 233 -31.76 -20.04 10.27
C GLY A 233 -30.35 -20.10 9.68
N GLY A 234 -29.93 -21.30 9.30
CA GLY A 234 -28.61 -21.53 8.69
C GLY A 234 -28.45 -20.75 7.36
N PHE A 235 -29.47 -20.76 6.51
CA PHE A 235 -29.44 -20.04 5.23
C PHE A 235 -29.38 -18.54 5.42
N LEU A 236 -30.21 -17.97 6.27
CA LEU A 236 -30.25 -16.53 6.54
C LEU A 236 -28.93 -16.03 7.15
N LEU A 237 -28.38 -16.75 8.13
CA LEU A 237 -27.11 -16.39 8.75
C LEU A 237 -25.93 -16.55 7.78
N SER A 238 -25.96 -17.54 6.87
CA SER A 238 -24.96 -17.67 5.82
C SER A 238 -24.99 -16.52 4.84
N ILE A 239 -26.18 -16.09 4.37
CA ILE A 239 -26.30 -14.91 3.53
C ILE A 239 -25.77 -13.67 4.25
N SER A 240 -26.14 -13.50 5.52
CA SER A 240 -25.65 -12.40 6.35
C SER A 240 -24.12 -12.38 6.41
N SER A 241 -23.49 -13.51 6.74
CA SER A 241 -22.04 -13.66 6.80
C SER A 241 -21.36 -13.33 5.47
N ARG A 242 -21.89 -13.83 4.34
CA ARG A 242 -21.38 -13.52 2.99
C ARG A 242 -21.50 -12.02 2.66
N GLN A 243 -22.59 -11.38 3.04
CA GLN A 243 -22.77 -9.95 2.80
C GLN A 243 -21.82 -9.10 3.65
N PHE A 244 -21.53 -9.50 4.89
CA PHE A 244 -20.53 -8.83 5.71
C PHE A 244 -19.11 -9.04 5.15
N ALA A 245 -18.78 -10.24 4.65
CA ALA A 245 -17.50 -10.50 3.99
C ALA A 245 -17.32 -9.65 2.73
N LYS A 246 -18.33 -9.61 1.83
CA LYS A 246 -18.32 -8.72 0.63
C LYS A 246 -18.15 -7.26 1.01
N ARG A 247 -18.79 -6.81 2.08
CA ARG A 247 -18.66 -5.43 2.55
C ARG A 247 -17.24 -5.13 3.06
N LYS A 248 -16.63 -6.07 3.79
CA LYS A 248 -15.23 -5.95 4.22
C LYS A 248 -14.30 -5.85 3.02
N GLU A 249 -14.50 -6.71 2.04
CA GLU A 249 -13.73 -6.70 0.77
C GLU A 249 -13.91 -5.37 0.04
N PHE A 250 -15.14 -4.90 -0.16
CA PHE A 250 -15.45 -3.62 -0.78
C PHE A 250 -14.72 -2.47 -0.07
N LYS A 251 -14.78 -2.43 1.27
CA LYS A 251 -14.09 -1.39 2.06
C LYS A 251 -12.57 -1.44 1.88
N THR A 252 -12.00 -2.65 1.82
CA THR A 252 -10.55 -2.84 1.60
C THR A 252 -10.14 -2.39 0.20
N LEU A 253 -10.90 -2.75 -0.82
CA LEU A 253 -10.67 -2.32 -2.21
C LEU A 253 -10.80 -0.81 -2.36
N THR A 254 -11.81 -0.19 -1.75
CA THR A 254 -11.99 1.28 -1.77
C THR A 254 -10.80 2.00 -1.11
N LYS A 255 -10.30 1.46 0.01
CA LYS A 255 -9.09 2.01 0.65
C LYS A 255 -7.86 1.85 -0.25
N SER A 256 -7.70 0.67 -0.87
CA SER A 256 -6.60 0.42 -1.81
C SER A 256 -6.69 1.32 -3.05
N GLN A 257 -7.89 1.54 -3.58
CA GLN A 257 -8.13 2.48 -4.67
C GLN A 257 -7.64 3.88 -4.32
N LYS A 258 -8.00 4.38 -3.13
CA LYS A 258 -7.58 5.72 -2.69
C LYS A 258 -6.05 5.81 -2.61
N ILE A 259 -5.38 4.86 -1.94
CA ILE A 259 -3.90 4.85 -1.81
C ILE A 259 -3.22 4.85 -3.19
N LYS A 260 -3.74 4.04 -4.14
CA LYS A 260 -3.16 3.97 -5.48
C LYS A 260 -3.45 5.21 -6.31
N THR A 261 -4.59 5.87 -6.11
CA THR A 261 -4.90 7.16 -6.75
C THR A 261 -3.96 8.25 -6.24
N ASP A 262 -3.77 8.35 -4.92
CA ASP A 262 -2.84 9.31 -4.32
C ASP A 262 -1.39 9.04 -4.81
N GLY A 263 -1.01 7.75 -4.91
CA GLY A 263 0.29 7.35 -5.48
C GLY A 263 0.45 7.70 -6.96
N LEU A 264 -0.61 7.58 -7.75
CA LEU A 264 -0.61 7.98 -9.17
C LEU A 264 -0.40 9.49 -9.32
N GLU A 265 -1.12 10.30 -8.53
CA GLU A 265 -0.99 11.75 -8.52
C GLU A 265 0.44 12.19 -8.17
N THR A 266 1.03 11.62 -7.11
CA THR A 266 2.42 11.88 -6.72
C THR A 266 3.42 11.52 -7.82
N ASN A 267 3.23 10.39 -8.52
CA ASN A 267 4.14 10.02 -9.61
C ASN A 267 3.95 10.90 -10.85
N LEU A 268 2.75 11.40 -11.12
CA LEU A 268 2.51 12.36 -12.20
C LEU A 268 3.18 13.71 -11.92
N GLU A 269 3.13 14.19 -10.68
CA GLU A 269 3.87 15.39 -10.26
C GLU A 269 5.39 15.18 -10.40
N SER A 270 5.88 14.00 -10.00
CA SER A 270 7.30 13.64 -10.13
C SER A 270 7.75 13.62 -11.59
N ILE A 271 6.95 13.10 -12.52
CA ILE A 271 7.25 13.16 -13.97
C ILE A 271 7.32 14.57 -14.49
N ALA A 272 6.39 15.43 -14.08
CA ALA A 272 6.40 16.82 -14.49
C ALA A 272 7.67 17.56 -14.03
N GLU A 273 8.08 17.29 -12.78
CA GLU A 273 9.30 17.86 -12.22
C GLU A 273 10.57 17.31 -12.91
N LEU A 274 10.66 15.99 -13.13
CA LEU A 274 11.79 15.38 -13.87
C LEU A 274 11.92 15.94 -15.29
N LYS A 275 10.80 16.16 -15.97
CA LYS A 275 10.80 16.74 -17.30
C LYS A 275 11.30 18.20 -17.28
N ARG A 276 10.90 18.99 -16.26
CA ARG A 276 11.38 20.34 -16.07
C ARG A 276 12.89 20.36 -15.83
N GLN A 277 13.37 19.47 -14.94
CA GLN A 277 14.80 19.34 -14.65
C GLN A 277 15.59 18.92 -15.88
N GLN A 278 15.07 17.98 -16.68
CA GLN A 278 15.70 17.58 -17.93
C GLN A 278 15.90 18.76 -18.88
N VAL A 279 14.85 19.54 -19.11
CA VAL A 279 14.93 20.74 -19.99
C VAL A 279 15.94 21.75 -19.47
N GLU A 280 15.94 22.00 -18.16
CA GLU A 280 16.87 22.91 -17.52
C GLU A 280 18.32 22.45 -17.70
N ILE A 281 18.61 21.16 -17.45
CA ILE A 281 19.96 20.59 -17.60
C ILE A 281 20.37 20.57 -19.08
N GLU A 282 19.49 20.23 -20.01
CA GLU A 282 19.78 20.26 -21.45
C GLU A 282 20.08 21.68 -21.92
N THR A 283 19.40 22.68 -21.39
CA THR A 283 19.69 24.10 -21.71
C THR A 283 21.08 24.49 -21.23
N LEU A 284 21.41 24.16 -19.98
CA LEU A 284 22.72 24.43 -19.41
C LEU A 284 23.85 23.66 -20.14
N PHE A 285 23.56 22.42 -20.55
CA PHE A 285 24.52 21.62 -21.33
C PHE A 285 24.81 22.23 -22.69
N LYS A 286 23.82 22.91 -23.28
CA LYS A 286 23.95 23.60 -24.57
C LYS A 286 24.92 24.77 -24.50
N ASP A 287 24.99 25.46 -23.36
CA ASP A 287 25.94 26.55 -23.13
C ASP A 287 27.41 26.05 -23.19
N TRP A 288 27.63 24.74 -22.94
CA TRP A 288 28.93 24.08 -23.02
C TRP A 288 29.24 23.43 -24.38
N ASP A 289 28.40 23.64 -25.40
CA ASP A 289 28.63 23.08 -26.74
C ASP A 289 29.75 23.80 -27.52
N ASN A 290 29.94 25.08 -27.25
CA ASN A 290 31.06 25.82 -27.86
C ASN A 290 32.35 25.54 -27.11
N LYS A 291 33.01 24.44 -27.49
CA LYS A 291 34.19 23.89 -26.85
C LYS A 291 35.34 24.91 -26.73
N ASP A 292 35.62 25.63 -27.82
CA ASP A 292 36.81 26.48 -27.88
C ASP A 292 36.62 27.73 -27.01
N GLU A 293 35.46 28.29 -27.01
CA GLU A 293 35.08 29.45 -26.17
C GLU A 293 35.06 29.07 -24.68
N CYS A 294 34.48 27.90 -24.32
CA CYS A 294 34.47 27.42 -22.95
C CYS A 294 35.90 27.09 -22.43
N ILE A 295 36.76 26.50 -23.26
CA ILE A 295 38.15 26.24 -22.88
C ILE A 295 38.92 27.55 -22.74
N GLU A 296 38.75 28.51 -23.63
CA GLU A 296 39.38 29.82 -23.54
C GLU A 296 38.96 30.57 -22.27
N HIS A 297 37.66 30.52 -21.95
CA HIS A 297 37.14 31.08 -20.69
C HIS A 297 37.77 30.47 -19.48
N LEU A 298 37.78 29.15 -19.38
CA LEU A 298 38.41 28.39 -18.27
C LEU A 298 39.94 28.69 -18.24
N GLU A 299 40.62 28.76 -19.36
CA GLU A 299 42.02 29.14 -19.43
C GLU A 299 42.27 30.54 -18.83
N ASN A 300 41.42 31.49 -19.12
CA ASN A 300 41.53 32.86 -18.61
C ASN A 300 41.29 32.89 -17.10
N GLU A 301 40.30 32.14 -16.59
CA GLU A 301 40.04 32.04 -15.17
C GLU A 301 41.21 31.40 -14.39
N LEU A 302 41.75 30.31 -14.91
CA LEU A 302 42.90 29.66 -14.27
C LEU A 302 44.15 30.51 -14.32
N LYS A 303 44.38 31.30 -15.41
CA LYS A 303 45.46 32.30 -15.51
C LYS A 303 45.31 33.37 -14.46
N TYR A 304 44.07 33.85 -14.31
CA TYR A 304 43.74 34.87 -13.29
C TYR A 304 43.99 34.37 -11.88
N ALA A 305 43.52 33.15 -11.56
CA ALA A 305 43.74 32.50 -10.25
C ALA A 305 45.23 32.33 -9.93
N TYR A 306 45.99 31.84 -10.91
CA TYR A 306 47.44 31.67 -10.74
C TYR A 306 48.14 33.03 -10.50
N LYS A 307 47.85 34.07 -11.31
CA LYS A 307 48.43 35.39 -11.15
C LYS A 307 48.04 36.03 -9.81
N ASN A 308 46.78 35.85 -9.39
CA ASN A 308 46.31 36.36 -8.11
C ASN A 308 47.02 35.71 -6.93
N GLY A 309 47.19 34.38 -6.92
CA GLY A 309 47.96 33.66 -5.92
C GLY A 309 49.44 34.11 -5.88
N PHE A 310 50.03 34.30 -7.07
CA PHE A 310 51.42 34.75 -7.19
C PHE A 310 51.60 36.20 -6.65
N THR A 311 50.73 37.12 -7.03
CA THR A 311 50.79 38.54 -6.55
C THR A 311 50.48 38.66 -5.07
N THR A 312 49.52 37.92 -4.55
CA THR A 312 49.18 37.92 -3.13
C THR A 312 50.35 37.48 -2.25
N GLU A 313 51.06 36.42 -2.69
CA GLU A 313 52.25 35.97 -1.96
C GLU A 313 53.42 36.93 -2.06
N LEU A 314 53.61 37.52 -3.25
CA LEU A 314 54.67 38.51 -3.47
C LEU A 314 54.42 39.80 -2.61
N THR A 315 53.18 40.26 -2.52
CA THR A 315 52.84 41.39 -1.67
C THR A 315 52.98 41.04 -0.20
N SER A 316 52.57 39.84 0.28
CA SER A 316 52.78 39.39 1.66
C SER A 316 54.24 39.25 2.06
N SER A 317 55.08 38.87 1.11
CA SER A 317 56.56 38.79 1.32
C SER A 317 57.20 40.18 1.29
N LEU A 318 56.69 41.12 0.53
CA LEU A 318 57.15 42.52 0.48
C LEU A 318 56.69 43.31 1.72
N ASP A 319 55.47 43.06 2.23
CA ASP A 319 54.95 43.69 3.45
C ASP A 319 55.73 43.23 4.72
N SER A 320 56.32 42.08 4.66
CA SER A 320 57.27 41.61 5.72
C SER A 320 58.64 42.34 5.66
N THR A 321 58.97 43.03 4.57
CA THR A 321 60.25 43.69 4.35
C THR A 321 60.19 45.21 4.15
N SER A 322 59.08 45.83 3.88
CA SER A 322 58.97 47.33 3.84
C SER A 322 57.51 47.82 3.83
N ASN A 323 57.22 48.78 4.71
CA ASN A 323 56.02 49.59 4.67
C ASN A 323 55.95 50.37 3.37
N HIS A 324 54.75 50.46 2.82
CA HIS A 324 54.26 51.31 1.72
C HIS A 324 54.41 50.80 0.26
N LEU A 325 53.27 50.34 -0.24
CA LEU A 325 52.73 50.77 -1.55
C LEU A 325 51.29 50.23 -1.77
N SER A 326 50.33 51.09 -1.84
CA SER A 326 48.89 50.77 -2.06
C SER A 326 48.63 50.36 -3.52
N PHE A 327 47.96 49.22 -3.69
CA PHE A 327 47.48 48.76 -4.99
C PHE A 327 45.92 48.74 -5.02
N ASP A 328 45.37 49.85 -5.54
CA ASP A 328 43.89 50.07 -5.65
C ASP A 328 43.29 49.82 -7.03
N LYS A 329 43.88 49.01 -7.91
CA LYS A 329 43.41 48.89 -9.28
C LYS A 329 43.30 47.47 -9.88
N ILE A 330 43.05 46.42 -9.11
CA ILE A 330 42.86 45.07 -9.70
C ILE A 330 41.44 44.51 -9.45
N ALA A 331 40.50 45.34 -9.03
CA ALA A 331 39.17 44.90 -8.61
C ALA A 331 38.10 44.71 -9.72
N GLU A 332 38.34 45.18 -10.94
CA GLU A 332 37.27 45.26 -11.97
C GLU A 332 37.01 43.95 -12.77
N GLY A 333 37.89 42.96 -12.74
CA GLY A 333 37.67 41.70 -13.45
C GLY A 333 36.86 40.61 -12.68
N LYS A 334 36.69 40.80 -11.37
CA LYS A 334 36.09 39.80 -10.46
C LYS A 334 34.55 39.69 -10.58
N ASP A 335 33.89 40.74 -11.09
CA ASP A 335 32.44 40.89 -10.92
C ASP A 335 31.60 40.13 -11.95
N ASN A 336 32.11 39.87 -13.15
CA ASN A 336 31.25 39.31 -14.21
C ASN A 336 31.04 37.78 -14.11
N PHE A 337 32.05 36.99 -13.71
CA PHE A 337 31.89 35.57 -13.61
C PHE A 337 31.32 35.14 -12.25
N HIS A 338 31.73 35.78 -11.18
CA HIS A 338 31.17 35.58 -9.85
C HIS A 338 29.68 35.95 -9.81
N ASN A 339 29.26 36.99 -10.52
CA ASN A 339 27.86 37.37 -10.66
C ASN A 339 27.08 36.39 -11.53
N PHE A 340 27.66 35.83 -12.57
CA PHE A 340 27.03 34.82 -13.42
C PHE A 340 26.83 33.50 -12.66
N THR A 341 27.86 32.99 -11.97
CA THR A 341 27.74 31.79 -11.15
C THR A 341 26.88 31.99 -9.92
N LYS A 342 26.92 33.17 -9.29
CA LYS A 342 26.07 33.53 -8.15
C LYS A 342 24.59 33.66 -8.56
N HIS A 343 24.31 34.22 -9.73
CA HIS A 343 22.95 34.33 -10.25
C HIS A 343 22.33 32.92 -10.51
N LEU A 344 23.12 31.96 -11.02
CA LEU A 344 22.71 30.58 -11.22
C LEU A 344 22.50 29.83 -9.89
N VAL A 345 23.36 30.06 -8.90
CA VAL A 345 23.27 29.44 -7.56
C VAL A 345 22.10 30.02 -6.77
N ASP A 346 21.88 31.33 -6.84
CA ASP A 346 20.77 32.01 -6.13
C ASP A 346 19.40 31.65 -6.70
N GLN A 347 19.26 31.51 -8.01
CA GLN A 347 18.03 30.98 -8.63
C GLN A 347 17.70 29.56 -8.20
N TYR A 348 18.73 28.71 -8.09
CA TYR A 348 18.53 27.30 -7.68
C TYR A 348 18.21 27.15 -6.19
N THR A 349 18.82 27.98 -5.32
CA THR A 349 18.57 27.97 -3.86
C THR A 349 17.22 28.59 -3.51
N MET A 350 16.74 29.60 -4.24
CA MET A 350 15.39 30.13 -4.04
C MET A 350 14.30 29.13 -4.40
N ASN A 351 14.45 28.37 -5.48
CA ASN A 351 13.50 27.31 -5.86
C ASN A 351 13.48 26.14 -4.86
N LYS A 352 14.59 25.84 -4.18
CA LYS A 352 14.66 24.79 -3.17
C LYS A 352 14.02 25.17 -1.83
N LYS A 353 14.04 26.44 -1.45
CA LYS A 353 13.39 26.95 -0.23
C LYS A 353 11.88 27.10 -0.39
N GLY A 354 11.36 27.33 -1.61
CA GLY A 354 9.92 27.40 -1.87
C GLY A 354 9.18 26.09 -1.73
N ASN A 355 9.86 24.94 -1.94
CA ASN A 355 9.25 23.61 -1.86
C ASN A 355 9.31 22.96 -0.48
N LEU A 356 9.99 23.54 0.51
CA LEU A 356 10.09 23.02 1.88
C LEU A 356 9.03 23.57 2.85
N TYR A 357 8.20 24.53 2.40
CA TYR A 357 7.13 25.10 3.23
C TYR A 357 5.71 24.64 2.85
N ASN A 358 5.57 23.75 1.86
CA ASN A 358 4.28 23.19 1.43
C ASN A 358 4.23 21.65 1.45
N ALA A 359 4.98 21.00 2.32
CA ALA A 359 4.88 19.55 2.57
C ALA A 359 4.42 19.27 4.00
#